data_2f8549d5f6ee78e1b959455f19a1b5df
#
_entry.id   2f8549d5f6ee78e1b959455f19a1b5df
#
_cell.length_a   1.000
_cell.length_b   1.000
_cell.length_c   1.000
_cell.angle_alpha   90.00
_cell.angle_beta   90.00
_cell.angle_gamma   90.00
#
_symmetry.space_group_name_H-M   'P 1'
#
loop_
_entity.id
_entity.type
_entity.pdbx_description
1 polymer ?
#
loop_
_entity_poly.entity_id
_entity_poly.type
_entity_poly.pdbx_seq_one_letter_code
_entity_poly.pdbx_strand_id
1 'polypeptide(L)'
;MLIPVLLSGGVGSRLWPVSRAARPKQFLPLSAEGSMLQETQRRLTGLSCGTAIVVCNADHRFLVAEQLQHESEQAPTIILEPAGRNTAPAIALAAIHSREVDPEALLLVLPADHHVTDTAAFQRAVEQASERAMAGTLMTFGVVPSHAETGYGYVRCGAEWEEGLFELAEFVEKPDQTTAQHYVDSGTYFWNSGMFLLRADRYLAELAAH
;
A
#
# COMPACT_ATOMS: atom_id res chain seq x y z
N MET A 1 16.65 4.98 4.86
CA MET A 1 16.54 3.90 3.82
C MET A 1 15.08 3.67 3.48
N LEU A 2 14.71 3.52 2.19
CA LEU A 2 13.34 3.14 1.76
C LEU A 2 13.13 1.63 1.96
N ILE A 3 12.10 1.25 2.71
CA ILE A 3 11.77 -0.16 2.99
C ILE A 3 10.35 -0.43 2.48
N PRO A 4 10.18 -1.30 1.47
CA PRO A 4 8.86 -1.72 1.03
C PRO A 4 8.16 -2.58 2.08
N VAL A 5 6.86 -2.29 2.32
CA VAL A 5 6.00 -3.05 3.23
C VAL A 5 4.80 -3.55 2.43
N LEU A 6 4.79 -4.84 2.10
CA LEU A 6 3.72 -5.46 1.35
C LEU A 6 2.66 -6.00 2.33
N LEU A 7 1.46 -5.44 2.25
CA LEU A 7 0.33 -5.88 3.07
C LEU A 7 -0.42 -7.01 2.36
N SER A 8 -0.18 -8.24 2.78
CA SER A 8 -0.78 -9.46 2.22
C SER A 8 -1.87 -10.04 3.15
N GLY A 9 -2.61 -9.14 3.81
CA GLY A 9 -3.77 -9.48 4.64
C GLY A 9 -5.05 -9.62 3.80
N GLY A 10 -6.09 -10.13 4.42
CA GLY A 10 -7.42 -10.27 3.81
C GLY A 10 -7.65 -11.60 3.11
N VAL A 11 -8.91 -12.04 3.16
CA VAL A 11 -9.35 -13.36 2.63
C VAL A 11 -9.88 -13.29 1.19
N GLY A 12 -10.00 -12.08 0.61
CA GLY A 12 -10.38 -11.90 -0.80
C GLY A 12 -11.74 -12.48 -1.19
N SER A 13 -12.71 -12.50 -0.29
CA SER A 13 -14.02 -13.17 -0.46
C SER A 13 -14.85 -12.68 -1.67
N ARG A 14 -14.60 -11.45 -2.13
CA ARG A 14 -15.32 -10.85 -3.28
C ARG A 14 -15.07 -11.56 -4.61
N LEU A 15 -13.96 -12.29 -4.76
CA LEU A 15 -13.64 -13.06 -5.97
C LEU A 15 -14.01 -14.54 -5.86
N TRP A 16 -14.85 -14.93 -4.88
CA TRP A 16 -15.37 -16.30 -4.83
C TRP A 16 -16.13 -16.61 -6.15
N PRO A 17 -15.97 -17.79 -6.78
CA PRO A 17 -15.27 -19.00 -6.35
C PRO A 17 -13.76 -19.06 -6.71
N VAL A 18 -13.18 -18.04 -7.32
CA VAL A 18 -11.77 -18.03 -7.73
C VAL A 18 -10.84 -17.91 -6.51
N SER A 19 -11.17 -17.00 -5.57
CA SER A 19 -10.46 -16.89 -4.29
C SER A 19 -11.07 -17.82 -3.23
N ARG A 20 -10.25 -18.28 -2.31
CA ARG A 20 -10.59 -19.12 -1.15
C ARG A 20 -9.82 -18.63 0.07
N ALA A 21 -10.29 -18.97 1.28
CA ALA A 21 -9.58 -18.65 2.52
C ALA A 21 -8.12 -19.17 2.51
N ALA A 22 -7.92 -20.40 2.02
CA ALA A 22 -6.59 -20.99 1.88
C ALA A 22 -5.76 -20.42 0.71
N ARG A 23 -6.36 -19.70 -0.23
CA ARG A 23 -5.70 -19.06 -1.37
C ARG A 23 -6.40 -17.76 -1.74
N PRO A 24 -6.19 -16.69 -0.97
CA PRO A 24 -6.76 -15.36 -1.22
C PRO A 24 -6.31 -14.75 -2.55
N LYS A 25 -7.00 -13.68 -2.96
CA LYS A 25 -6.81 -13.03 -4.27
C LYS A 25 -5.37 -12.64 -4.58
N GLN A 26 -4.63 -12.14 -3.60
CA GLN A 26 -3.25 -11.70 -3.78
C GLN A 26 -2.27 -12.81 -4.21
N PHE A 27 -2.63 -14.07 -3.98
CA PHE A 27 -1.84 -15.23 -4.41
C PHE A 27 -2.31 -15.85 -5.73
N LEU A 28 -3.31 -15.25 -6.36
CA LEU A 28 -3.84 -15.74 -7.63
C LEU A 28 -3.13 -15.07 -8.81
N PRO A 29 -2.84 -15.82 -9.88
CA PRO A 29 -2.36 -15.27 -11.15
C PRO A 29 -3.54 -14.66 -11.90
N LEU A 30 -3.92 -13.43 -11.54
CA LEU A 30 -4.99 -12.69 -12.20
C LEU A 30 -4.50 -11.94 -13.45
N SER A 31 -3.20 -11.87 -13.65
CA SER A 31 -2.53 -11.40 -14.87
C SER A 31 -1.71 -12.53 -15.50
N ALA A 32 -1.17 -12.27 -16.69
CA ALA A 32 -0.32 -13.23 -17.41
C ALA A 32 1.06 -13.44 -16.76
N GLU A 33 1.48 -12.58 -15.84
CA GLU A 33 2.87 -12.52 -15.38
C GLU A 33 3.10 -13.11 -13.98
N GLY A 34 2.04 -13.47 -13.27
CA GLY A 34 2.15 -14.05 -11.93
C GLY A 34 1.04 -13.62 -10.98
N SER A 35 1.23 -13.82 -9.68
CA SER A 35 0.28 -13.39 -8.67
C SER A 35 0.39 -11.89 -8.43
N MET A 36 -0.67 -11.29 -7.88
CA MET A 36 -0.68 -9.86 -7.52
C MET A 36 0.40 -9.51 -6.49
N LEU A 37 0.74 -10.43 -5.58
CA LEU A 37 1.85 -10.28 -4.66
C LEU A 37 3.20 -10.19 -5.40
N GLN A 38 3.43 -11.07 -6.37
CA GLN A 38 4.64 -11.05 -7.19
C GLN A 38 4.73 -9.78 -8.04
N GLU A 39 3.63 -9.35 -8.66
CA GLU A 39 3.57 -8.08 -9.39
C GLU A 39 3.86 -6.87 -8.47
N THR A 40 3.36 -6.91 -7.24
CA THR A 40 3.64 -5.86 -6.26
C THR A 40 5.14 -5.80 -5.91
N GLN A 41 5.81 -6.94 -5.79
CA GLN A 41 7.25 -6.99 -5.60
C GLN A 41 8.01 -6.51 -6.84
N ARG A 42 7.64 -6.96 -8.03
CA ARG A 42 8.32 -6.61 -9.29
C ARG A 42 8.25 -5.11 -9.61
N ARG A 43 7.14 -4.43 -9.27
CA ARG A 43 7.02 -2.98 -9.50
C ARG A 43 8.02 -2.14 -8.71
N LEU A 44 8.71 -2.74 -7.73
CA LEU A 44 9.79 -2.09 -6.97
C LEU A 44 11.14 -2.14 -7.69
N THR A 45 11.26 -2.95 -8.74
CA THR A 45 12.50 -3.07 -9.52
C THR A 45 12.85 -1.72 -10.16
N GLY A 46 14.03 -1.20 -9.81
CA GLY A 46 14.47 0.13 -10.24
C GLY A 46 14.41 1.20 -9.14
N LEU A 47 13.60 1.01 -8.09
CA LEU A 47 13.66 1.86 -6.91
C LEU A 47 14.85 1.46 -6.01
N SER A 48 15.56 2.46 -5.49
CA SER A 48 16.61 2.23 -4.49
C SER A 48 15.97 1.92 -3.13
N CYS A 49 15.68 0.65 -2.87
CA CYS A 49 15.02 0.20 -1.64
C CYS A 49 15.78 -0.96 -0.98
N GLY A 50 15.59 -1.08 0.33
CA GLY A 50 16.07 -2.21 1.12
C GLY A 50 15.21 -3.46 0.96
N THR A 51 15.50 -4.48 1.76
CA THR A 51 14.75 -5.73 1.79
C THR A 51 13.29 -5.49 2.15
N ALA A 52 12.38 -6.06 1.36
CA ALA A 52 10.94 -5.91 1.60
C ALA A 52 10.50 -6.63 2.90
N ILE A 53 9.51 -6.05 3.56
CA ILE A 53 8.77 -6.67 4.65
C ILE A 53 7.40 -7.07 4.12
N VAL A 54 6.99 -8.31 4.38
CA VAL A 54 5.65 -8.79 4.04
C VAL A 54 4.88 -9.06 5.32
N VAL A 55 3.77 -8.37 5.52
CA VAL A 55 2.86 -8.63 6.64
C VAL A 55 1.70 -9.49 6.14
N CYS A 56 1.56 -10.69 6.68
CA CYS A 56 0.53 -11.65 6.25
C CYS A 56 -0.06 -12.44 7.41
N ASN A 57 -1.22 -13.05 7.18
CA ASN A 57 -1.75 -14.04 8.13
C ASN A 57 -0.81 -15.24 8.25
N ALA A 58 -0.68 -15.79 9.46
CA ALA A 58 0.17 -16.93 9.76
C ALA A 58 -0.11 -18.16 8.87
N ASP A 59 -1.37 -18.36 8.45
CA ASP A 59 -1.76 -19.46 7.57
C ASP A 59 -1.19 -19.34 6.16
N HIS A 60 -0.85 -18.13 5.73
CA HIS A 60 -0.37 -17.87 4.37
C HIS A 60 1.16 -17.78 4.26
N ARG A 61 1.90 -17.97 5.35
CA ARG A 61 3.37 -17.80 5.40
C ARG A 61 4.14 -18.58 4.32
N PHE A 62 3.69 -19.80 4.05
CA PHE A 62 4.36 -20.65 3.05
C PHE A 62 4.07 -20.21 1.62
N LEU A 63 2.85 -19.72 1.34
CA LEU A 63 2.51 -19.13 0.04
C LEU A 63 3.32 -17.87 -0.24
N VAL A 64 3.48 -17.01 0.76
CA VAL A 64 4.31 -15.80 0.64
C VAL A 64 5.77 -16.19 0.36
N ALA A 65 6.33 -17.10 1.17
CA ALA A 65 7.72 -17.53 1.00
C ALA A 65 7.96 -18.18 -0.37
N GLU A 66 7.07 -19.07 -0.82
CA GLU A 66 7.15 -19.73 -2.12
C GLU A 66 7.10 -18.72 -3.27
N GLN A 67 6.12 -17.82 -3.25
CA GLN A 67 5.90 -16.89 -4.36
C GLN A 67 6.99 -15.82 -4.48
N LEU A 68 7.59 -15.41 -3.37
CA LEU A 68 8.63 -14.37 -3.38
C LEU A 68 10.06 -14.90 -3.40
N GLN A 69 10.25 -16.23 -3.36
CA GLN A 69 11.57 -16.85 -3.27
C GLN A 69 12.55 -16.40 -4.37
N HIS A 70 12.05 -16.07 -5.56
CA HIS A 70 12.85 -15.71 -6.72
C HIS A 70 12.54 -14.31 -7.28
N GLU A 71 11.78 -13.50 -6.54
CA GLU A 71 11.35 -12.17 -7.01
C GLU A 71 12.32 -11.05 -6.62
N SER A 72 13.32 -11.34 -5.77
CA SER A 72 14.34 -10.40 -5.34
C SER A 72 15.63 -11.13 -4.94
N GLU A 73 16.76 -10.41 -4.94
CA GLU A 73 18.06 -10.98 -4.53
C GLU A 73 18.08 -11.38 -3.05
N GLN A 74 17.35 -10.68 -2.22
CA GLN A 74 17.23 -10.94 -0.80
C GLN A 74 15.83 -11.42 -0.46
N ALA A 75 15.73 -12.50 0.30
CA ALA A 75 14.45 -12.99 0.80
C ALA A 75 13.77 -11.92 1.67
N PRO A 76 12.46 -11.68 1.51
CA PRO A 76 11.74 -10.70 2.32
C PRO A 76 11.65 -11.13 3.79
N THR A 77 11.59 -10.16 4.69
CA THR A 77 11.19 -10.42 6.07
C THR A 77 9.69 -10.67 6.12
N ILE A 78 9.26 -11.81 6.67
CA ILE A 78 7.84 -12.14 6.77
C ILE A 78 7.39 -11.95 8.22
N ILE A 79 6.48 -11.00 8.46
CA ILE A 79 5.85 -10.74 9.75
C ILE A 79 4.47 -11.41 9.75
N LEU A 80 4.21 -12.24 10.75
CA LEU A 80 2.98 -13.03 10.83
C LEU A 80 1.97 -12.37 11.77
N GLU A 81 0.77 -12.11 11.25
CA GLU A 81 -0.38 -11.71 12.06
C GLU A 81 -1.18 -12.96 12.46
N PRO A 82 -1.43 -13.17 13.77
CA PRO A 82 -2.27 -14.28 14.21
C PRO A 82 -3.76 -14.06 13.83
N ALA A 83 -4.15 -12.79 13.67
CA ALA A 83 -5.47 -12.38 13.20
C ALA A 83 -5.36 -11.04 12.49
N GLY A 84 -6.03 -10.87 11.36
CA GLY A 84 -6.07 -9.58 10.64
C GLY A 84 -6.80 -8.52 11.44
N ARG A 85 -6.16 -7.36 11.63
CA ARG A 85 -6.70 -6.21 12.39
C ARG A 85 -6.63 -4.91 11.60
N ASN A 86 -6.96 -4.96 10.32
CA ASN A 86 -6.85 -3.84 9.38
C ASN A 86 -5.40 -3.37 9.14
N THR A 87 -5.26 -2.23 8.49
CA THR A 87 -4.00 -1.72 7.97
C THR A 87 -3.07 -1.17 9.05
N ALA A 88 -3.59 -0.39 10.00
CA ALA A 88 -2.76 0.35 10.94
C ALA A 88 -1.89 -0.55 11.84
N PRO A 89 -2.37 -1.62 12.47
CA PRO A 89 -1.52 -2.53 13.25
C PRO A 89 -0.46 -3.25 12.40
N ALA A 90 -0.79 -3.60 11.16
CA ALA A 90 0.17 -4.24 10.25
C ALA A 90 1.34 -3.29 9.91
N ILE A 91 1.04 -2.02 9.62
CA ILE A 91 2.07 -0.99 9.42
C ILE A 91 2.89 -0.77 10.70
N ALA A 92 2.25 -0.78 11.88
CA ALA A 92 2.95 -0.62 13.16
C ALA A 92 3.97 -1.72 13.40
N LEU A 93 3.64 -2.97 13.12
CA LEU A 93 4.58 -4.11 13.22
C LEU A 93 5.78 -3.92 12.29
N ALA A 94 5.55 -3.53 11.04
CA ALA A 94 6.61 -3.22 10.10
C ALA A 94 7.47 -2.03 10.55
N ALA A 95 6.84 -0.97 11.09
CA ALA A 95 7.54 0.21 11.58
C ALA A 95 8.43 -0.10 12.79
N ILE A 96 7.95 -0.89 13.76
CA ILE A 96 8.73 -1.33 14.91
C ILE A 96 9.95 -2.12 14.45
N HIS A 97 9.75 -3.10 13.57
CA HIS A 97 10.84 -3.92 13.04
C HIS A 97 11.86 -3.10 12.25
N SER A 98 11.39 -2.19 11.40
CA SER A 98 12.28 -1.35 10.57
C SER A 98 13.17 -0.43 11.40
N ARG A 99 12.67 0.09 12.52
CA ARG A 99 13.44 0.96 13.43
C ARG A 99 14.59 0.26 14.13
N GLU A 100 14.58 -1.06 14.24
CA GLU A 100 15.71 -1.83 14.77
C GLU A 100 16.91 -1.80 13.80
N VAL A 101 16.64 -1.63 12.50
CA VAL A 101 17.66 -1.55 11.44
C VAL A 101 18.03 -0.11 11.12
N ASP A 102 17.03 0.76 10.97
CA ASP A 102 17.19 2.18 10.64
C ASP A 102 16.15 3.02 11.40
N PRO A 103 16.55 3.82 12.41
CA PRO A 103 15.64 4.65 13.19
C PRO A 103 14.80 5.63 12.35
N GLU A 104 15.29 6.03 11.18
CA GLU A 104 14.63 6.93 10.23
C GLU A 104 14.12 6.19 8.97
N ALA A 105 13.88 4.89 9.08
CA ALA A 105 13.37 4.08 7.98
C ALA A 105 12.13 4.73 7.35
N LEU A 106 12.14 4.86 6.03
CA LEU A 106 11.01 5.32 5.23
C LEU A 106 10.26 4.10 4.71
N LEU A 107 9.00 3.93 5.10
CA LEU A 107 8.18 2.79 4.74
C LEU A 107 7.34 3.13 3.52
N LEU A 108 7.49 2.35 2.45
CA LEU A 108 6.58 2.34 1.30
C LEU A 108 5.58 1.21 1.49
N VAL A 109 4.40 1.55 1.97
CA VAL A 109 3.34 0.59 2.30
C VAL A 109 2.47 0.33 1.07
N LEU A 110 2.38 -0.93 0.67
CA LEU A 110 1.71 -1.36 -0.56
C LEU A 110 0.72 -2.51 -0.27
N PRO A 111 -0.58 -2.34 -0.54
CA PRO A 111 -1.49 -3.47 -0.62
C PRO A 111 -1.03 -4.46 -1.71
N ALA A 112 -0.93 -5.74 -1.37
CA ALA A 112 -0.46 -6.79 -2.29
C ALA A 112 -1.53 -7.26 -3.30
N ASP A 113 -2.62 -6.53 -3.43
CA ASP A 113 -3.80 -6.90 -4.22
C ASP A 113 -4.21 -5.84 -5.25
N HIS A 114 -3.27 -4.96 -5.60
CA HIS A 114 -3.46 -3.92 -6.61
C HIS A 114 -2.72 -4.27 -7.90
N HIS A 115 -3.43 -4.10 -9.02
CA HIS A 115 -2.84 -4.11 -10.34
C HIS A 115 -2.49 -2.68 -10.76
N VAL A 116 -1.22 -2.42 -11.07
CA VAL A 116 -0.72 -1.11 -11.52
C VAL A 116 -0.13 -1.28 -12.91
N THR A 117 -0.74 -0.66 -13.91
CA THR A 117 -0.34 -0.80 -15.31
C THR A 117 0.85 0.10 -15.67
N ASP A 118 0.91 1.30 -15.10
CA ASP A 118 2.02 2.24 -15.32
C ASP A 118 2.97 2.23 -14.11
N THR A 119 3.88 1.25 -14.11
CA THR A 119 4.92 1.13 -13.08
C THR A 119 5.85 2.34 -13.05
N ALA A 120 6.13 2.95 -14.20
CA ALA A 120 7.02 4.11 -14.24
C ALA A 120 6.36 5.35 -13.60
N ALA A 121 5.07 5.57 -13.80
CA ALA A 121 4.35 6.64 -13.13
C ALA A 121 4.29 6.41 -11.61
N PHE A 122 4.07 5.17 -11.17
CA PHE A 122 4.11 4.81 -9.77
C PHE A 122 5.47 5.12 -9.14
N GLN A 123 6.57 4.70 -9.79
CA GLN A 123 7.93 4.94 -9.28
C GLN A 123 8.24 6.44 -9.19
N ARG A 124 7.91 7.23 -10.21
CA ARG A 124 8.07 8.69 -10.16
C ARG A 124 7.29 9.32 -9.00
N ALA A 125 6.06 8.88 -8.76
CA ALA A 125 5.28 9.39 -7.64
C ALA A 125 5.91 9.05 -6.28
N VAL A 126 6.48 7.85 -6.11
CA VAL A 126 7.22 7.45 -4.91
C VAL A 126 8.47 8.32 -4.71
N GLU A 127 9.26 8.50 -5.76
CA GLU A 127 10.48 9.33 -5.72
C GLU A 127 10.15 10.78 -5.36
N GLN A 128 9.14 11.36 -6.00
CA GLN A 128 8.68 12.72 -5.76
C GLN A 128 8.18 12.93 -4.33
N ALA A 129 7.45 11.98 -3.76
CA ALA A 129 6.94 12.05 -2.40
C ALA A 129 8.02 11.83 -1.32
N SER A 130 9.17 11.23 -1.68
CA SER A 130 10.16 10.73 -0.73
C SER A 130 10.79 11.82 0.12
N GLU A 131 11.09 12.99 -0.43
CA GLU A 131 11.71 14.10 0.31
C GLU A 131 10.81 14.58 1.45
N ARG A 132 9.51 14.80 1.15
CA ARG A 132 8.54 15.24 2.16
C ARG A 132 8.25 14.17 3.19
N ALA A 133 8.19 12.92 2.78
CA ALA A 133 8.02 11.81 3.70
C ALA A 133 9.22 11.65 4.64
N MET A 134 10.45 11.84 4.15
CA MET A 134 11.66 11.88 4.96
C MET A 134 11.66 13.07 5.93
N ALA A 135 11.08 14.21 5.57
CA ALA A 135 10.88 15.33 6.47
C ALA A 135 9.80 15.09 7.56
N GLY A 136 9.12 13.93 7.51
CA GLY A 136 8.15 13.48 8.51
C GLY A 136 6.67 13.69 8.12
N THR A 137 6.38 14.08 6.87
CA THR A 137 5.00 14.14 6.38
C THR A 137 4.48 12.73 6.12
N LEU A 138 3.25 12.43 6.52
CA LEU A 138 2.58 11.18 6.17
C LEU A 138 1.95 11.36 4.79
N MET A 139 2.45 10.59 3.81
CA MET A 139 1.99 10.67 2.42
C MET A 139 1.05 9.51 2.08
N THR A 140 0.02 9.79 1.28
CA THR A 140 -0.83 8.78 0.64
C THR A 140 -0.89 9.03 -0.86
N PHE A 141 -1.26 8.02 -1.64
CA PHE A 141 -1.34 8.11 -3.10
C PHE A 141 -2.80 8.09 -3.54
N GLY A 142 -3.18 9.10 -4.31
CA GLY A 142 -4.48 9.19 -4.96
C GLY A 142 -4.45 8.60 -6.36
N VAL A 143 -5.54 7.95 -6.77
CA VAL A 143 -5.75 7.47 -8.14
C VAL A 143 -6.86 8.28 -8.76
N VAL A 144 -6.65 8.78 -9.98
CA VAL A 144 -7.66 9.54 -10.71
C VAL A 144 -8.89 8.66 -10.96
N PRO A 145 -10.08 9.03 -10.46
CA PRO A 145 -11.26 8.19 -10.61
C PRO A 145 -11.76 8.23 -12.05
N SER A 146 -12.06 7.06 -12.60
CA SER A 146 -12.66 6.92 -13.93
C SER A 146 -14.19 6.78 -13.90
N HIS A 147 -14.77 6.55 -12.74
CA HIS A 147 -16.21 6.39 -12.50
C HIS A 147 -16.54 6.57 -11.02
N ALA A 148 -17.82 6.67 -10.69
CA ALA A 148 -18.28 6.71 -9.30
C ALA A 148 -18.26 5.30 -8.69
N GLU A 149 -17.33 5.05 -7.76
CA GLU A 149 -17.18 3.77 -7.06
C GLU A 149 -17.51 3.93 -5.58
N THR A 150 -18.50 3.21 -5.10
CA THR A 150 -18.96 3.27 -3.70
C THR A 150 -18.19 2.34 -2.76
N GLY A 151 -17.37 1.46 -3.30
CA GLY A 151 -16.56 0.52 -2.53
C GLY A 151 -15.19 1.07 -2.13
N TYR A 152 -14.83 2.30 -2.57
CA TYR A 152 -13.53 2.91 -2.32
C TYR A 152 -13.64 4.11 -1.38
N GLY A 153 -12.52 4.40 -0.69
CA GLY A 153 -12.32 5.68 -0.05
C GLY A 153 -11.94 6.75 -1.06
N TYR A 154 -12.27 7.99 -0.77
CA TYR A 154 -11.91 9.18 -1.56
C TYR A 154 -11.07 10.13 -0.73
N VAL A 155 -10.12 10.78 -1.39
CA VAL A 155 -9.30 11.84 -0.82
C VAL A 155 -9.46 13.11 -1.64
N ARG A 156 -9.68 14.25 -0.97
CA ARG A 156 -9.73 15.56 -1.62
C ARG A 156 -8.41 16.28 -1.44
N CYS A 157 -7.88 16.79 -2.56
CA CYS A 157 -6.70 17.63 -2.54
C CYS A 157 -7.03 19.03 -1.99
N GLY A 158 -6.16 19.51 -1.13
CA GLY A 158 -6.11 20.89 -0.65
C GLY A 158 -5.13 21.73 -1.45
N ALA A 159 -4.30 22.53 -0.76
CA ALA A 159 -3.27 23.34 -1.38
C ALA A 159 -2.24 22.47 -2.09
N GLU A 160 -1.86 22.83 -3.29
CA GLU A 160 -0.73 22.23 -4.00
C GLU A 160 0.58 22.77 -3.43
N TRP A 161 1.47 21.88 -3.01
CA TRP A 161 2.80 22.25 -2.53
C TRP A 161 3.81 22.32 -3.67
N GLU A 162 3.71 21.36 -4.58
CA GLU A 162 4.53 21.16 -5.78
C GLU A 162 3.68 20.40 -6.80
N GLU A 163 4.08 20.38 -8.07
CA GLU A 163 3.37 19.65 -9.11
C GLU A 163 3.07 18.20 -8.70
N GLY A 164 1.80 17.86 -8.58
CA GLY A 164 1.34 16.53 -8.19
C GLY A 164 1.42 16.19 -6.69
N LEU A 165 1.89 17.11 -5.83
CA LEU A 165 1.93 16.97 -4.38
C LEU A 165 0.98 17.96 -3.71
N PHE A 166 -0.02 17.44 -3.01
CA PHE A 166 -1.09 18.23 -2.41
C PHE A 166 -1.22 17.97 -0.91
N GLU A 167 -1.72 18.97 -0.21
CA GLU A 167 -2.27 18.77 1.11
C GLU A 167 -3.50 17.85 1.04
N LEU A 168 -3.65 16.93 2.00
CA LEU A 168 -4.86 16.16 2.17
C LEU A 168 -5.90 17.00 2.91
N ALA A 169 -6.92 17.50 2.22
CA ALA A 169 -7.95 18.34 2.81
C ALA A 169 -9.10 17.52 3.43
N GLU A 170 -9.40 16.34 2.89
CA GLU A 170 -10.51 15.51 3.36
C GLU A 170 -10.30 14.05 2.97
N PHE A 171 -10.77 13.15 3.83
CA PHE A 171 -10.88 11.73 3.55
C PHE A 171 -12.30 11.26 3.80
N VAL A 172 -12.90 10.58 2.82
CA VAL A 172 -14.26 10.03 2.92
C VAL A 172 -14.23 8.55 2.56
N GLU A 173 -14.67 7.72 3.48
CA GLU A 173 -14.71 6.27 3.27
C GLU A 173 -16.07 5.85 2.70
N LYS A 174 -16.05 5.20 1.55
CA LYS A 174 -17.20 4.53 0.91
C LYS A 174 -18.47 5.39 0.87
N PRO A 175 -18.46 6.50 0.11
CA PRO A 175 -19.64 7.36 -0.04
C PRO A 175 -20.79 6.64 -0.74
N ASP A 176 -21.99 7.20 -0.66
CA ASP A 176 -23.09 6.75 -1.49
C ASP A 176 -22.88 7.11 -2.98
N GLN A 177 -23.70 6.53 -3.87
CA GLN A 177 -23.56 6.69 -5.32
C GLN A 177 -23.64 8.16 -5.78
N THR A 178 -24.53 8.95 -5.18
CA THR A 178 -24.74 10.35 -5.54
C THR A 178 -23.52 11.19 -5.15
N THR A 179 -23.03 10.97 -3.94
CA THR A 179 -21.82 11.62 -3.42
C THR A 179 -20.58 11.22 -4.22
N ALA A 180 -20.42 9.91 -4.53
CA ALA A 180 -19.30 9.42 -5.34
C ALA A 180 -19.31 10.05 -6.74
N GLN A 181 -20.48 10.19 -7.38
CA GLN A 181 -20.62 10.84 -8.67
C GLN A 181 -20.23 12.33 -8.59
N HIS A 182 -20.69 13.03 -7.55
CA HIS A 182 -20.31 14.42 -7.33
C HIS A 182 -18.78 14.58 -7.18
N TYR A 183 -18.10 13.66 -6.51
CA TYR A 183 -16.64 13.67 -6.35
C TYR A 183 -15.92 13.52 -7.69
N VAL A 184 -16.37 12.59 -8.53
CA VAL A 184 -15.82 12.40 -9.87
C VAL A 184 -16.02 13.64 -10.73
N ASP A 185 -17.24 14.21 -10.73
CA ASP A 185 -17.59 15.38 -11.55
C ASP A 185 -16.84 16.65 -11.12
N SER A 186 -16.47 16.75 -9.83
CA SER A 186 -15.72 17.90 -9.30
C SER A 186 -14.27 17.95 -9.78
N GLY A 187 -13.68 16.81 -10.13
CA GLY A 187 -12.29 16.69 -10.54
C GLY A 187 -11.25 16.96 -9.41
N THR A 188 -11.71 17.15 -8.16
CA THR A 188 -10.84 17.48 -7.01
C THR A 188 -10.65 16.32 -6.05
N TYR A 189 -11.35 15.20 -6.26
CA TYR A 189 -11.24 13.99 -5.48
C TYR A 189 -10.54 12.88 -6.25
N PHE A 190 -9.78 12.08 -5.52
CA PHE A 190 -9.07 10.91 -6.00
C PHE A 190 -9.51 9.68 -5.20
N TRP A 191 -9.45 8.50 -5.78
CA TRP A 191 -9.59 7.28 -4.99
C TRP A 191 -8.40 7.12 -4.07
N ASN A 192 -8.65 6.81 -2.80
CA ASN A 192 -7.60 6.40 -1.89
C ASN A 192 -7.07 5.03 -2.32
N SER A 193 -5.81 4.98 -2.72
CA SER A 193 -5.18 3.71 -3.12
C SER A 193 -4.88 2.78 -1.94
N GLY A 194 -4.87 3.28 -0.70
CA GLY A 194 -4.36 2.53 0.44
C GLY A 194 -2.85 2.31 0.43
N MET A 195 -2.13 2.99 -0.47
CA MET A 195 -0.67 3.06 -0.45
C MET A 195 -0.21 4.25 0.36
N PHE A 196 0.86 4.08 1.13
CA PHE A 196 1.40 5.13 1.98
C PHE A 196 2.92 5.18 1.87
N LEU A 197 3.47 6.39 2.08
CA LEU A 197 4.90 6.60 2.24
C LEU A 197 5.10 7.45 3.50
N LEU A 198 5.81 6.89 4.48
CA LEU A 198 5.89 7.49 5.81
C LEU A 198 7.14 7.06 6.56
N ARG A 199 7.68 7.92 7.40
CA ARG A 199 8.75 7.54 8.33
C ARG A 199 8.19 6.69 9.47
N ALA A 200 8.90 5.61 9.79
CA ALA A 200 8.49 4.66 10.82
C ALA A 200 8.31 5.29 12.21
N ASP A 201 9.23 6.18 12.60
CA ASP A 201 9.17 6.89 13.89
C ASP A 201 7.98 7.85 13.96
N ARG A 202 7.72 8.60 12.87
CA ARG A 202 6.58 9.53 12.79
C ARG A 202 5.25 8.79 12.85
N TYR A 203 5.13 7.71 12.09
CA TYR A 203 3.92 6.89 12.12
C TYR A 203 3.61 6.35 13.53
N LEU A 204 4.63 5.80 14.21
CA LEU A 204 4.45 5.29 15.57
C LEU A 204 4.12 6.40 16.58
N ALA A 205 4.67 7.61 16.40
CA ALA A 205 4.35 8.75 17.25
C ALA A 205 2.88 9.18 17.09
N GLU A 206 2.39 9.28 15.83
CA GLU A 206 0.99 9.60 15.56
C GLU A 206 0.04 8.50 16.10
N LEU A 207 0.38 7.23 15.88
CA LEU A 207 -0.42 6.11 16.38
C LEU A 207 -0.48 6.07 17.92
N ALA A 208 0.55 6.55 18.61
CA ALA A 208 0.55 6.63 20.07
C ALA A 208 -0.23 7.85 20.61
N ALA A 209 -0.43 8.88 19.78
CA ALA A 209 -1.15 10.10 20.14
C ALA A 209 -2.68 9.97 19.96
N HIS A 210 -3.13 9.02 19.13
CA HIS A 210 -4.54 8.76 18.76
C HIS A 210 -5.01 7.37 19.10
#